data_08a071cd673d23b6da53a66991b56808
#
_entry.id   08a071cd673d23b6da53a66991b56808
#
_cell.length_a   1.000
_cell.length_b   1.000
_cell.length_c   1.000
_cell.angle_alpha   90.00
_cell.angle_beta   90.00
_cell.angle_gamma   90.00
#
_symmetry.space_group_name_H-M   'P 1'
#
loop_
_entity.id
_entity.type
_entity.pdbx_description
1 polymer ?
#
loop_
_entity_poly.entity_id
_entity_poly.type
_entity_poly.pdbx_seq_one_letter_code
_entity_poly.pdbx_strand_id
1 'polypeptide(L)'
;MTHAISRSARAIGLGVATLGLTAGVLVVSSSGPAVASSTKITLDHFLCYNSTAKGFKVPAGVQLMNQLQPSKFRPKIGATAALCNPANKVVRVAGKTNAYLATHPKSHLQCWAISYPFKPVSEVLINQFGQGEMKVHAPISLCVPSWKSLTGPPTNKQVEPTNLDHFTCYPLTQIVGAYGFRVPAVVKVEDEFSFPKYTTVKVGTGNFLCVPTWKYVGTTVYKPQAANDKSLMCFPVSTPPIRKIVWTKNQFGRGTVYPTAKGEELCLPTVL
;
A
#
# COMPACT_ATOMS: atom_id res chain seq x y z
N MET A 1 15.35 38.46 51.78
CA MET A 1 16.78 38.84 51.86
C MET A 1 17.23 39.21 50.47
N THR A 2 17.36 40.46 50.32
CA THR A 2 17.92 41.33 49.31
C THR A 2 19.37 41.00 48.96
N HIS A 3 19.77 41.11 47.70
CA HIS A 3 20.89 41.90 47.23
C HIS A 3 20.92 42.00 45.70
N ALA A 4 20.70 43.26 45.29
CA ALA A 4 21.07 43.81 43.99
C ALA A 4 22.48 44.42 44.09
N ILE A 5 23.22 44.54 42.98
CA ILE A 5 24.28 45.53 42.65
C ILE A 5 24.66 45.29 41.23
N SER A 6 24.42 46.14 40.22
CA SER A 6 24.88 47.50 39.90
C SER A 6 26.04 47.52 38.87
N ARG A 7 25.72 48.10 37.69
CA ARG A 7 26.46 49.12 36.89
C ARG A 7 27.91 48.82 36.40
N SER A 8 28.18 48.97 35.11
CA SER A 8 28.79 50.22 34.61
C SER A 8 28.93 50.25 33.08
N ALA A 9 28.53 51.35 32.52
CA ALA A 9 28.74 51.79 31.13
C ALA A 9 30.15 52.46 31.01
N ARG A 10 30.76 52.35 29.85
CA ARG A 10 31.66 53.38 29.29
C ARG A 10 31.63 53.37 27.78
N ALA A 11 31.24 54.48 27.20
CA ALA A 11 31.40 54.88 25.81
C ALA A 11 32.74 55.66 25.67
N ILE A 12 33.29 55.73 24.48
CA ILE A 12 34.23 56.67 23.84
C ILE A 12 34.77 55.89 22.61
N GLY A 13 34.82 56.33 21.38
CA GLY A 13 34.71 57.59 20.75
C GLY A 13 35.07 57.47 19.27
N LEU A 14 34.74 58.44 18.52
CA LEU A 14 34.82 58.71 17.10
C LEU A 14 36.11 58.21 16.34
N GLY A 15 35.91 57.82 15.06
CA GLY A 15 36.93 57.76 14.04
C GLY A 15 36.30 57.61 12.66
N VAL A 16 36.09 58.74 11.95
CA VAL A 16 35.62 58.79 10.55
C VAL A 16 36.84 58.55 9.64
N ALA A 17 36.76 57.59 8.74
CA ALA A 17 37.59 57.53 7.55
C ALA A 17 36.81 56.92 6.40
N THR A 18 36.36 57.75 5.48
CA THR A 18 35.79 57.42 4.18
C THR A 18 36.89 56.98 3.21
N LEU A 19 36.83 55.75 2.78
CA LEU A 19 37.57 55.30 1.58
C LEU A 19 36.57 54.50 0.73
N GLY A 20 36.24 55.06 -0.41
CA GLY A 20 35.40 54.41 -1.41
C GLY A 20 36.15 53.28 -2.08
N LEU A 21 35.56 52.10 -2.06
CA LEU A 21 35.88 51.00 -2.93
C LEU A 21 34.58 50.48 -3.55
N THR A 22 34.44 50.69 -4.86
CA THR A 22 33.43 50.04 -5.70
C THR A 22 33.71 48.54 -5.72
N ALA A 23 33.04 47.77 -4.88
CA ALA A 23 33.03 46.34 -4.91
C ALA A 23 31.96 45.85 -5.89
N GLY A 24 32.39 45.34 -7.03
CA GLY A 24 31.49 44.64 -7.96
C GLY A 24 30.84 43.45 -7.29
N VAL A 25 29.52 43.47 -7.26
CA VAL A 25 28.71 42.31 -6.77
C VAL A 25 28.80 41.20 -7.80
N LEU A 26 29.68 40.24 -7.55
CA LEU A 26 29.62 38.94 -8.21
C LEU A 26 28.39 38.21 -7.68
N VAL A 27 27.30 38.23 -8.43
CA VAL A 27 26.15 37.34 -8.19
C VAL A 27 26.61 35.93 -8.57
N VAL A 28 27.09 35.19 -7.63
CA VAL A 28 27.26 33.73 -7.76
C VAL A 28 25.89 33.13 -7.70
N SER A 29 25.28 32.86 -8.87
CA SER A 29 24.09 32.01 -8.98
C SER A 29 24.48 30.60 -8.58
N SER A 30 24.31 30.23 -7.32
CA SER A 30 24.38 28.86 -6.87
C SER A 30 23.15 28.14 -7.44
N SER A 31 23.31 27.51 -8.61
CA SER A 31 22.40 26.46 -9.07
C SER A 31 22.57 25.30 -8.09
N GLY A 32 21.79 25.32 -7.01
CA GLY A 32 21.63 24.16 -6.15
C GLY A 32 21.15 22.97 -6.99
N PRO A 33 21.59 21.74 -6.70
CA PRO A 33 21.10 20.58 -7.41
C PRO A 33 19.57 20.60 -7.30
N ALA A 34 18.88 20.54 -8.45
CA ALA A 34 17.45 20.37 -8.51
C ALA A 34 17.14 19.08 -7.75
N VAL A 35 16.53 19.23 -6.57
CA VAL A 35 16.00 18.10 -5.82
C VAL A 35 14.91 17.53 -6.72
N ALA A 36 15.22 16.41 -7.40
CA ALA A 36 14.25 15.66 -8.14
C ALA A 36 13.11 15.38 -7.17
N SER A 37 11.97 15.99 -7.40
CA SER A 37 10.73 15.71 -6.68
C SER A 37 10.44 14.23 -6.91
N SER A 38 10.81 13.40 -5.96
CA SER A 38 10.40 12.01 -5.92
C SER A 38 8.87 12.05 -5.85
N THR A 39 8.23 11.79 -6.97
CA THR A 39 6.78 11.58 -7.01
C THR A 39 6.51 10.37 -6.13
N LYS A 40 6.10 10.62 -4.89
CA LYS A 40 5.75 9.59 -3.92
C LYS A 40 4.60 8.78 -4.55
N ILE A 41 4.90 7.57 -5.01
CA ILE A 41 3.87 6.66 -5.54
C ILE A 41 2.90 6.39 -4.39
N THR A 42 1.67 6.84 -4.53
CA THR A 42 0.63 6.59 -3.54
C THR A 42 0.03 5.22 -3.82
N LEU A 43 0.06 4.35 -2.82
CA LEU A 43 -0.62 3.05 -2.91
C LEU A 43 -2.14 3.28 -2.94
N ASP A 44 -2.81 2.72 -3.95
CA ASP A 44 -4.27 2.82 -4.09
C ASP A 44 -5.00 1.95 -3.04
N HIS A 45 -6.28 2.19 -2.88
CA HIS A 45 -7.20 1.27 -2.22
C HIS A 45 -7.51 0.11 -3.16
N PHE A 46 -7.78 -1.06 -2.60
CA PHE A 46 -8.18 -2.23 -3.40
C PHE A 46 -9.49 -2.80 -2.90
N LEU A 47 -10.32 -3.21 -3.84
CA LEU A 47 -11.47 -4.08 -3.58
C LEU A 47 -11.14 -5.47 -4.08
N CYS A 48 -11.05 -6.42 -3.16
CA CYS A 48 -10.63 -7.78 -3.43
C CYS A 48 -11.81 -8.74 -3.40
N TYR A 49 -11.80 -9.68 -4.33
CA TYR A 49 -12.84 -10.68 -4.54
C TYR A 49 -12.21 -12.06 -4.45
N ASN A 50 -12.78 -12.95 -3.66
CA ASN A 50 -12.40 -14.34 -3.72
C ASN A 50 -12.53 -14.86 -5.15
N SER A 51 -11.57 -15.64 -5.60
CA SER A 51 -11.56 -16.09 -6.98
C SER A 51 -10.92 -17.46 -7.14
N THR A 52 -11.33 -18.16 -8.19
CA THR A 52 -10.62 -19.32 -8.73
C THR A 52 -10.00 -18.94 -10.06
N ALA A 53 -8.99 -19.67 -10.50
CA ALA A 53 -8.36 -19.42 -11.79
C ALA A 53 -7.92 -20.71 -12.49
N LYS A 54 -7.76 -20.59 -13.83
CA LYS A 54 -7.22 -21.65 -14.71
C LYS A 54 -6.13 -21.08 -15.60
N GLY A 55 -5.18 -21.92 -16.03
CA GLY A 55 -4.15 -21.57 -17.01
C GLY A 55 -2.85 -21.05 -16.42
N PHE A 56 -2.72 -20.93 -15.09
CA PHE A 56 -1.50 -20.49 -14.43
C PHE A 56 -0.60 -21.66 -14.03
N LYS A 57 0.71 -21.40 -14.06
CA LYS A 57 1.72 -22.33 -13.57
C LYS A 57 2.65 -21.60 -12.62
N VAL A 58 2.47 -21.84 -11.34
CA VAL A 58 3.36 -21.28 -10.32
C VAL A 58 4.75 -21.88 -10.49
N PRO A 59 5.82 -21.08 -10.61
CA PRO A 59 7.17 -21.59 -10.73
C PRO A 59 7.60 -22.27 -9.42
N ALA A 60 8.40 -23.32 -9.55
CA ALA A 60 9.01 -23.97 -8.41
C ALA A 60 10.03 -23.04 -7.72
N GLY A 61 10.24 -23.23 -6.42
CA GLY A 61 11.33 -22.59 -5.69
C GLY A 61 11.15 -21.10 -5.43
N VAL A 62 9.93 -20.57 -5.46
CA VAL A 62 9.63 -19.19 -5.05
C VAL A 62 10.08 -18.98 -3.60
N GLN A 63 10.86 -17.93 -3.37
CA GLN A 63 11.24 -17.49 -2.03
C GLN A 63 10.70 -16.08 -1.80
N LEU A 64 10.33 -15.79 -0.56
CA LEU A 64 9.80 -14.50 -0.13
C LEU A 64 10.64 -13.95 1.01
N MET A 65 10.61 -12.63 1.18
CA MET A 65 11.20 -11.91 2.30
C MET A 65 10.45 -10.59 2.48
N ASN A 66 10.12 -10.22 3.71
CA ASN A 66 9.49 -8.94 4.03
C ASN A 66 9.83 -8.50 5.45
N GLN A 67 9.29 -7.37 5.91
CA GLN A 67 9.61 -6.81 7.22
C GLN A 67 9.18 -7.70 8.41
N LEU A 68 8.12 -8.49 8.27
CA LEU A 68 7.68 -9.44 9.30
C LEU A 68 8.49 -10.74 9.26
N GLN A 69 9.12 -11.03 8.12
CA GLN A 69 10.04 -12.16 7.91
C GLN A 69 11.28 -11.68 7.16
N PRO A 70 12.28 -11.14 7.87
CA PRO A 70 13.46 -10.53 7.25
C PRO A 70 14.45 -11.56 6.65
N SER A 71 14.22 -12.85 6.88
CA SER A 71 14.95 -13.94 6.24
C SER A 71 14.17 -14.55 5.09
N LYS A 72 14.86 -14.99 4.03
CA LYS A 72 14.22 -15.70 2.91
C LYS A 72 13.51 -16.95 3.36
N PHE A 73 12.25 -17.12 2.98
CA PHE A 73 11.47 -18.30 3.25
C PHE A 73 10.82 -18.87 1.99
N ARG A 74 10.50 -20.15 2.00
CA ARG A 74 9.88 -20.88 0.88
C ARG A 74 8.49 -21.34 1.27
N PRO A 75 7.42 -20.60 0.93
CA PRO A 75 6.07 -21.03 1.22
C PRO A 75 5.65 -22.16 0.27
N LYS A 76 4.72 -23.00 0.72
CA LYS A 76 3.88 -23.76 -0.21
C LYS A 76 2.93 -22.79 -0.89
N ILE A 77 2.87 -22.77 -2.23
CA ILE A 77 1.93 -21.94 -3.00
C ILE A 77 0.84 -22.85 -3.55
N GLY A 78 -0.40 -22.51 -3.23
CA GLY A 78 -1.60 -23.24 -3.61
C GLY A 78 -2.35 -22.58 -4.77
N ALA A 79 -3.66 -22.77 -4.77
CA ALA A 79 -4.56 -22.22 -5.77
C ALA A 79 -4.69 -20.70 -5.68
N THR A 80 -5.22 -20.08 -6.73
CA THR A 80 -5.66 -18.67 -6.69
C THR A 80 -6.70 -18.48 -5.59
N ALA A 81 -6.55 -17.41 -4.82
CA ALA A 81 -7.40 -17.09 -3.69
C ALA A 81 -8.24 -15.83 -3.95
N ALA A 82 -7.64 -14.78 -4.52
CA ALA A 82 -8.34 -13.52 -4.75
C ALA A 82 -7.85 -12.77 -5.99
N LEU A 83 -8.71 -11.87 -6.48
CA LEU A 83 -8.41 -10.83 -7.46
C LEU A 83 -8.75 -9.48 -6.86
N CYS A 84 -7.81 -8.55 -6.82
CA CYS A 84 -7.99 -7.22 -6.26
C CYS A 84 -7.92 -6.16 -7.35
N ASN A 85 -8.90 -5.29 -7.40
CA ASN A 85 -8.98 -4.15 -8.29
C ASN A 85 -8.65 -2.87 -7.52
N PRO A 86 -7.90 -1.91 -8.11
CA PRO A 86 -7.87 -0.56 -7.58
C PRO A 86 -9.28 0.00 -7.44
N ALA A 87 -9.55 0.66 -6.33
CA ALA A 87 -10.90 1.11 -6.01
C ALA A 87 -10.94 2.58 -5.61
N ASN A 88 -11.92 3.30 -6.14
CA ASN A 88 -12.35 4.58 -5.62
C ASN A 88 -13.11 4.35 -4.32
N LYS A 89 -12.90 5.23 -3.35
CA LYS A 89 -13.57 5.14 -2.06
C LYS A 89 -14.06 6.51 -1.60
N VAL A 90 -15.29 6.57 -1.14
CA VAL A 90 -15.88 7.74 -0.50
C VAL A 90 -16.35 7.39 0.89
N VAL A 91 -15.90 8.16 1.86
CA VAL A 91 -16.23 7.98 3.27
C VAL A 91 -16.65 9.30 3.90
N ARG A 92 -17.63 9.27 4.79
CA ARG A 92 -18.03 10.42 5.60
C ARG A 92 -17.54 10.24 7.03
N VAL A 93 -16.67 11.15 7.46
CA VAL A 93 -16.10 11.15 8.81
C VAL A 93 -16.30 12.52 9.41
N ALA A 94 -16.86 12.58 10.62
CA ALA A 94 -17.12 13.83 11.35
C ALA A 94 -17.85 14.89 10.50
N GLY A 95 -18.85 14.47 9.71
CA GLY A 95 -19.62 15.36 8.84
C GLY A 95 -18.95 15.75 7.51
N LYS A 96 -17.67 15.49 7.33
CA LYS A 96 -16.92 15.77 6.09
C LYS A 96 -16.90 14.54 5.18
N THR A 97 -17.09 14.76 3.89
CA THR A 97 -16.96 13.72 2.87
C THR A 97 -15.55 13.75 2.31
N ASN A 98 -14.87 12.62 2.39
CA ASN A 98 -13.52 12.43 1.84
C ASN A 98 -13.61 11.42 0.67
N ALA A 99 -13.10 11.81 -0.48
CA ALA A 99 -13.00 10.95 -1.65
C ALA A 99 -11.54 10.55 -1.87
N TYR A 100 -11.31 9.27 -2.10
CA TYR A 100 -10.00 8.70 -2.44
C TYR A 100 -10.15 8.02 -3.80
N LEU A 101 -9.55 8.61 -4.81
CA LEU A 101 -9.62 8.09 -6.19
C LEU A 101 -8.40 7.22 -6.46
N ALA A 102 -8.60 6.12 -7.17
CA ALA A 102 -7.51 5.29 -7.65
C ALA A 102 -6.66 6.07 -8.66
N THR A 103 -5.38 6.16 -8.37
CA THR A 103 -4.39 6.86 -9.23
C THR A 103 -3.82 5.93 -10.28
N HIS A 104 -3.90 4.62 -10.06
CA HIS A 104 -3.38 3.58 -10.94
C HIS A 104 -4.46 2.52 -11.25
N PRO A 105 -5.53 2.88 -11.98
CA PRO A 105 -6.72 2.02 -12.14
C PRO A 105 -6.46 0.72 -12.91
N LYS A 106 -5.26 0.54 -13.49
CA LYS A 106 -4.84 -0.69 -14.19
C LYS A 106 -3.86 -1.55 -13.38
N SER A 107 -3.55 -1.17 -12.13
CA SER A 107 -2.60 -1.89 -11.28
C SER A 107 -3.34 -2.89 -10.39
N HIS A 108 -3.68 -4.04 -10.95
CA HIS A 108 -4.41 -5.11 -10.25
C HIS A 108 -3.46 -6.05 -9.51
N LEU A 109 -3.98 -6.73 -8.48
CA LEU A 109 -3.30 -7.83 -7.80
C LEU A 109 -4.08 -9.12 -8.01
N GLN A 110 -3.36 -10.21 -8.26
CA GLN A 110 -3.90 -11.56 -8.17
C GLN A 110 -3.18 -12.30 -7.05
N CYS A 111 -3.95 -12.93 -6.16
CA CYS A 111 -3.42 -13.55 -4.95
C CYS A 111 -3.54 -15.06 -5.02
N TRP A 112 -2.53 -15.75 -4.52
CA TRP A 112 -2.46 -17.21 -4.36
C TRP A 112 -2.41 -17.57 -2.90
N ALA A 113 -3.12 -18.61 -2.53
CA ALA A 113 -3.00 -19.18 -1.19
C ALA A 113 -1.56 -19.63 -0.94
N ILE A 114 -1.02 -19.31 0.22
CA ILE A 114 0.27 -19.81 0.67
C ILE A 114 0.16 -20.38 2.08
N SER A 115 1.12 -21.23 2.44
CA SER A 115 1.31 -21.65 3.81
C SER A 115 2.79 -21.69 4.16
N TYR A 116 3.11 -21.16 5.35
CA TYR A 116 4.45 -21.19 5.92
C TYR A 116 4.36 -21.05 7.45
N PRO A 117 5.15 -21.80 8.23
CA PRO A 117 5.21 -21.65 9.68
C PRO A 117 5.63 -20.24 10.08
N PHE A 118 4.94 -19.65 11.05
CA PHE A 118 5.20 -18.29 11.51
C PHE A 118 4.84 -18.15 12.99
N LYS A 119 5.71 -17.54 13.75
CA LYS A 119 5.42 -17.22 15.16
C LYS A 119 4.64 -15.91 15.19
N PRO A 120 3.40 -15.89 15.73
CA PRO A 120 2.61 -14.68 15.79
C PRO A 120 3.34 -13.53 16.49
N VAL A 121 3.20 -12.32 15.95
CA VAL A 121 3.77 -11.07 16.48
C VAL A 121 2.67 -10.03 16.68
N SER A 122 2.91 -9.04 17.53
CA SER A 122 2.03 -7.90 17.72
C SER A 122 2.59 -6.70 16.97
N GLU A 123 1.72 -5.99 16.25
CA GLU A 123 2.07 -4.81 15.46
C GLU A 123 1.08 -3.68 15.69
N VAL A 124 1.58 -2.47 15.70
CA VAL A 124 0.77 -1.25 15.73
C VAL A 124 0.55 -0.76 14.31
N LEU A 125 -0.69 -0.75 13.86
CA LEU A 125 -1.07 -0.39 12.51
C LEU A 125 -1.77 0.97 12.50
N ILE A 126 -1.42 1.82 11.52
CA ILE A 126 -1.99 3.16 11.35
C ILE A 126 -2.51 3.30 9.93
N ASN A 127 -3.78 3.67 9.79
CA ASN A 127 -4.40 4.01 8.52
C ASN A 127 -5.46 5.10 8.68
N GLN A 128 -6.22 5.40 7.64
CA GLN A 128 -7.26 6.42 7.67
C GLN A 128 -8.45 6.15 8.63
N PHE A 129 -8.58 4.92 9.14
CA PHE A 129 -9.56 4.59 10.18
C PHE A 129 -8.99 4.71 11.60
N GLY A 130 -7.76 5.21 11.72
CA GLY A 130 -7.07 5.44 12.98
C GLY A 130 -5.90 4.48 13.19
N GLN A 131 -5.66 4.17 14.45
CA GLN A 131 -4.57 3.31 14.90
C GLN A 131 -5.13 2.14 15.70
N GLY A 132 -4.51 0.99 15.59
CA GLY A 132 -4.90 -0.20 16.34
C GLY A 132 -3.72 -1.15 16.55
N GLU A 133 -3.73 -1.87 17.66
CA GLU A 133 -2.76 -2.93 17.94
C GLU A 133 -3.37 -4.28 17.56
N MET A 134 -2.66 -5.02 16.71
CA MET A 134 -3.15 -6.23 16.10
C MET A 134 -2.15 -7.36 16.27
N LYS A 135 -2.65 -8.57 16.48
CA LYS A 135 -1.83 -9.79 16.42
C LYS A 135 -1.82 -10.30 14.98
N VAL A 136 -0.63 -10.45 14.43
CA VAL A 136 -0.35 -10.95 13.09
C VAL A 136 -0.09 -12.45 13.17
N HIS A 137 -0.78 -13.24 12.34
CA HIS A 137 -0.67 -14.71 12.30
C HIS A 137 0.13 -15.19 11.09
N ALA A 138 0.21 -16.52 10.88
CA ALA A 138 0.93 -17.13 9.76
C ALA A 138 0.42 -16.62 8.39
N PRO A 139 1.30 -16.40 7.39
CA PRO A 139 0.91 -15.88 6.08
C PRO A 139 -0.01 -16.86 5.35
N ILE A 140 -1.02 -16.31 4.66
CA ILE A 140 -2.02 -17.11 3.94
C ILE A 140 -2.09 -16.82 2.47
N SER A 141 -1.60 -15.68 1.98
CA SER A 141 -1.59 -15.39 0.55
C SER A 141 -0.39 -14.59 0.09
N LEU A 142 -0.01 -14.81 -1.18
CA LEU A 142 0.94 -14.02 -1.96
C LEU A 142 0.18 -13.34 -3.08
N CYS A 143 0.15 -12.02 -3.08
CA CYS A 143 -0.45 -11.21 -4.12
C CYS A 143 0.64 -10.67 -5.06
N VAL A 144 0.42 -10.81 -6.36
CA VAL A 144 1.37 -10.36 -7.39
C VAL A 144 0.71 -9.35 -8.32
N PRO A 145 1.44 -8.33 -8.79
CA PRO A 145 0.97 -7.41 -9.82
C PRO A 145 0.48 -8.18 -11.04
N SER A 146 -0.66 -7.78 -11.58
CA SER A 146 -1.30 -8.49 -12.68
C SER A 146 -1.91 -7.52 -13.67
N TRP A 147 -1.67 -7.74 -14.95
CA TRP A 147 -2.49 -7.18 -16.00
C TRP A 147 -3.85 -7.88 -16.02
N LYS A 148 -4.90 -7.11 -16.34
CA LYS A 148 -6.28 -7.61 -16.37
C LYS A 148 -7.06 -7.08 -17.57
N SER A 149 -8.01 -7.88 -18.07
CA SER A 149 -8.99 -7.48 -19.09
C SER A 149 -10.33 -8.15 -18.85
N LEU A 150 -11.39 -7.43 -19.17
CA LEU A 150 -12.77 -7.94 -19.20
C LEU A 150 -13.24 -8.32 -20.61
N THR A 151 -12.47 -7.96 -21.64
CA THR A 151 -12.90 -8.08 -23.06
C THR A 151 -12.21 -9.21 -23.81
N GLY A 152 -11.12 -9.76 -23.29
CA GLY A 152 -10.44 -10.86 -23.96
C GLY A 152 -9.07 -11.22 -23.36
N PRO A 153 -8.47 -12.32 -23.84
CA PRO A 153 -7.23 -12.83 -23.33
C PRO A 153 -6.04 -11.90 -23.63
N PRO A 154 -5.00 -11.91 -22.79
CA PRO A 154 -3.81 -11.10 -22.99
C PRO A 154 -3.01 -11.60 -24.20
N THR A 155 -2.46 -10.65 -24.95
CA THR A 155 -1.42 -10.91 -25.95
C THR A 155 -0.03 -10.89 -25.26
N ASN A 156 1.02 -11.17 -26.02
CA ASN A 156 2.39 -11.10 -25.51
C ASN A 156 2.83 -9.66 -25.19
N LYS A 157 2.17 -8.64 -25.76
CA LYS A 157 2.49 -7.22 -25.58
C LYS A 157 2.04 -6.65 -24.22
N GLN A 158 1.02 -7.25 -23.57
CA GLN A 158 0.60 -6.81 -22.26
C GLN A 158 1.65 -7.17 -21.22
N VAL A 159 1.99 -6.20 -20.38
CA VAL A 159 2.94 -6.33 -19.27
C VAL A 159 2.24 -6.14 -17.94
N GLU A 160 2.81 -6.70 -16.91
CA GLU A 160 2.38 -6.49 -15.53
C GLU A 160 2.61 -5.03 -15.11
N PRO A 161 1.78 -4.47 -14.21
CA PRO A 161 2.06 -3.17 -13.62
C PRO A 161 3.42 -3.17 -12.93
N THR A 162 4.25 -2.19 -13.23
CA THR A 162 5.59 -2.02 -12.63
C THR A 162 5.59 -1.09 -11.42
N ASN A 163 4.47 -0.40 -11.20
CA ASN A 163 4.26 0.55 -10.11
C ASN A 163 3.55 -0.06 -8.88
N LEU A 164 3.46 -1.38 -8.82
CA LEU A 164 2.78 -2.10 -7.76
C LEU A 164 3.69 -3.21 -7.23
N ASP A 165 3.77 -3.32 -5.90
CA ASP A 165 4.59 -4.30 -5.23
C ASP A 165 3.91 -5.68 -5.17
N HIS A 166 4.70 -6.69 -4.86
CA HIS A 166 4.21 -7.96 -4.37
C HIS A 166 3.86 -7.82 -2.90
N PHE A 167 2.82 -8.51 -2.46
CA PHE A 167 2.40 -8.49 -1.06
C PHE A 167 2.27 -9.90 -0.51
N THR A 168 2.74 -10.10 0.70
CA THR A 168 2.40 -11.28 1.51
C THR A 168 1.37 -10.88 2.53
N CYS A 169 0.24 -11.59 2.58
CA CYS A 169 -0.87 -11.25 3.45
C CYS A 169 -0.97 -12.21 4.64
N TYR A 170 -1.22 -11.64 5.79
CA TYR A 170 -1.26 -12.27 7.10
C TYR A 170 -2.61 -12.02 7.76
N PRO A 171 -3.29 -13.03 8.30
CA PRO A 171 -4.48 -12.82 9.11
C PRO A 171 -4.17 -11.99 10.34
N LEU A 172 -5.13 -11.16 10.73
CA LEU A 172 -5.08 -10.31 11.90
C LEU A 172 -6.15 -10.72 12.92
N THR A 173 -5.83 -10.57 14.20
CA THR A 173 -6.83 -10.52 15.27
C THR A 173 -6.57 -9.30 16.13
N GLN A 174 -7.63 -8.62 16.55
CA GLN A 174 -7.50 -7.49 17.47
C GLN A 174 -7.08 -8.00 18.84
N ILE A 175 -6.15 -7.30 19.47
CA ILE A 175 -5.73 -7.62 20.84
C ILE A 175 -6.79 -7.06 21.79
N VAL A 176 -7.30 -7.93 22.67
CA VAL A 176 -8.32 -7.55 23.65
C VAL A 176 -7.77 -6.52 24.62
N GLY A 177 -8.50 -5.43 24.84
CA GLY A 177 -8.11 -4.32 25.70
C GLY A 177 -7.20 -3.28 25.06
N ALA A 178 -6.65 -3.55 23.84
CA ALA A 178 -5.92 -2.56 23.08
C ALA A 178 -6.87 -1.57 22.38
N TYR A 179 -6.35 -0.37 22.06
CA TYR A 179 -7.08 0.57 21.22
C TYR A 179 -7.27 -0.02 19.80
N GLY A 180 -8.37 0.31 19.17
CA GLY A 180 -8.75 -0.24 17.86
C GLY A 180 -9.16 0.83 16.85
N PHE A 181 -9.30 0.40 15.61
CA PHE A 181 -9.71 1.27 14.52
C PHE A 181 -11.15 1.77 14.69
N ARG A 182 -11.39 3.03 14.34
CA ARG A 182 -12.73 3.61 14.24
C ARG A 182 -13.27 3.43 12.82
N VAL A 183 -13.61 2.19 12.49
CA VAL A 183 -14.09 1.83 11.16
C VAL A 183 -15.44 2.48 10.91
N PRO A 184 -15.63 3.27 9.84
CA PRO A 184 -16.95 3.78 9.46
C PRO A 184 -17.88 2.64 9.13
N ALA A 185 -19.09 2.67 9.69
CA ALA A 185 -20.09 1.60 9.47
C ALA A 185 -20.46 1.44 7.99
N VAL A 186 -20.34 2.52 7.21
CA VAL A 186 -20.71 2.56 5.79
C VAL A 186 -19.67 3.33 4.99
N VAL A 187 -19.23 2.71 3.89
CA VAL A 187 -18.33 3.29 2.90
C VAL A 187 -18.92 3.10 1.51
N LYS A 188 -18.72 4.06 0.62
CA LYS A 188 -19.03 3.89 -0.80
C LYS A 188 -17.78 3.51 -1.54
N VAL A 189 -17.83 2.45 -2.33
CA VAL A 189 -16.70 1.95 -3.15
C VAL A 189 -17.12 1.80 -4.59
N GLU A 190 -16.17 1.99 -5.49
CA GLU A 190 -16.32 1.78 -6.92
C GLU A 190 -15.01 1.21 -7.46
N ASP A 191 -15.09 0.18 -8.26
CA ASP A 191 -13.97 -0.40 -9.00
C ASP A 191 -14.38 -0.68 -10.45
N GLU A 192 -13.51 -1.30 -11.23
CA GLU A 192 -13.79 -1.63 -12.63
C GLU A 192 -15.00 -2.56 -12.82
N PHE A 193 -15.39 -3.33 -11.80
CA PHE A 193 -16.57 -4.20 -11.90
C PHE A 193 -17.88 -3.44 -11.70
N SER A 194 -17.88 -2.40 -10.90
CA SER A 194 -19.04 -1.58 -10.54
C SER A 194 -19.15 -0.27 -11.30
N PHE A 195 -18.06 0.18 -11.95
CA PHE A 195 -18.00 1.44 -12.69
C PHE A 195 -19.15 1.59 -13.71
N PRO A 196 -19.81 2.76 -13.80
CA PRO A 196 -19.55 4.01 -13.07
C PRO A 196 -20.37 4.18 -11.76
N LYS A 197 -20.74 3.12 -11.10
CA LYS A 197 -21.64 3.16 -9.93
C LYS A 197 -20.91 2.85 -8.63
N TYR A 198 -21.02 3.76 -7.69
CA TYR A 198 -20.61 3.49 -6.32
C TYR A 198 -21.54 2.49 -5.64
N THR A 199 -20.95 1.49 -5.03
CA THR A 199 -21.65 0.54 -4.17
C THR A 199 -21.45 0.94 -2.72
N THR A 200 -22.54 0.97 -1.96
CA THR A 200 -22.50 1.20 -0.51
C THR A 200 -22.23 -0.13 0.19
N VAL A 201 -21.16 -0.19 0.99
CA VAL A 201 -20.74 -1.39 1.70
C VAL A 201 -20.69 -1.14 3.21
N LYS A 202 -21.02 -2.16 3.99
CA LYS A 202 -20.69 -2.23 5.41
C LYS A 202 -19.27 -2.75 5.55
N VAL A 203 -18.50 -2.15 6.44
CA VAL A 203 -17.08 -2.50 6.66
C VAL A 203 -16.98 -3.17 8.03
N GLY A 204 -16.43 -4.36 8.06
CA GLY A 204 -16.17 -5.11 9.29
C GLY A 204 -14.87 -4.71 9.98
N THR A 205 -14.45 -5.47 10.98
CA THR A 205 -13.16 -5.32 11.64
C THR A 205 -12.04 -5.82 10.72
N GLY A 206 -10.91 -5.11 10.69
CA GLY A 206 -9.77 -5.50 9.86
C GLY A 206 -9.26 -6.91 10.19
N ASN A 207 -9.03 -7.70 9.16
CA ASN A 207 -8.75 -9.14 9.26
C ASN A 207 -7.48 -9.59 8.53
N PHE A 208 -6.90 -8.75 7.64
CA PHE A 208 -5.64 -9.05 6.97
C PHE A 208 -4.71 -7.86 6.93
N LEU A 209 -3.40 -8.14 7.02
CA LEU A 209 -2.30 -7.23 6.75
C LEU A 209 -1.50 -7.79 5.59
N CYS A 210 -1.36 -7.03 4.51
CA CYS A 210 -0.54 -7.38 3.36
C CYS A 210 0.68 -6.46 3.32
N VAL A 211 1.86 -7.02 3.46
CA VAL A 211 3.13 -6.27 3.51
C VAL A 211 3.89 -6.38 2.21
N PRO A 212 4.55 -5.30 1.74
CA PRO A 212 5.43 -5.34 0.59
C PRO A 212 6.50 -6.41 0.73
N THR A 213 6.72 -7.19 -0.33
CA THR A 213 7.48 -8.43 -0.25
C THR A 213 8.49 -8.53 -1.39
N TRP A 214 9.75 -8.79 -1.05
CA TRP A 214 10.74 -9.30 -2.01
C TRP A 214 10.34 -10.70 -2.44
N LYS A 215 10.31 -10.92 -3.73
CA LYS A 215 10.07 -12.24 -4.31
C LYS A 215 11.24 -12.66 -5.18
N TYR A 216 11.70 -13.88 -4.98
CA TYR A 216 12.81 -14.49 -5.69
C TYR A 216 12.30 -15.69 -6.48
N VAL A 217 12.62 -15.76 -7.78
CA VAL A 217 12.28 -16.88 -8.66
C VAL A 217 13.52 -17.20 -9.48
N GLY A 218 14.21 -18.29 -9.16
CA GLY A 218 15.53 -18.58 -9.72
C GLY A 218 16.50 -17.42 -9.43
N THR A 219 17.08 -16.83 -10.47
CA THR A 219 17.97 -15.65 -10.37
C THR A 219 17.24 -14.32 -10.39
N THR A 220 15.95 -14.30 -10.72
CA THR A 220 15.15 -13.07 -10.80
C THR A 220 14.70 -12.61 -9.41
N VAL A 221 14.91 -11.32 -9.13
CA VAL A 221 14.53 -10.68 -7.86
C VAL A 221 13.55 -9.56 -8.14
N TYR A 222 12.37 -9.66 -7.56
CA TYR A 222 11.36 -8.58 -7.54
C TYR A 222 11.46 -7.88 -6.19
N LYS A 223 11.87 -6.62 -6.21
CA LYS A 223 12.06 -5.81 -5.00
C LYS A 223 10.85 -4.89 -4.80
N PRO A 224 10.39 -4.66 -3.58
CA PRO A 224 9.47 -3.57 -3.31
C PRO A 224 10.06 -2.24 -3.74
N GLN A 225 9.21 -1.34 -4.21
CA GLN A 225 9.64 0.00 -4.59
C GLN A 225 9.96 0.80 -3.33
N ALA A 226 11.13 1.43 -3.27
CA ALA A 226 11.59 2.18 -2.09
C ALA A 226 10.63 3.33 -1.67
N ALA A 227 9.78 3.80 -2.58
CA ALA A 227 8.76 4.80 -2.29
C ALA A 227 7.46 4.22 -1.67
N ASN A 228 7.29 2.89 -1.68
CA ASN A 228 6.12 2.18 -1.18
C ASN A 228 6.47 1.46 0.14
N ASP A 229 6.64 2.24 1.19
CA ASP A 229 6.76 1.75 2.57
C ASP A 229 5.41 1.34 3.19
N LYS A 230 4.32 1.47 2.42
CA LYS A 230 2.97 1.23 2.90
C LYS A 230 2.53 -0.20 2.65
N SER A 231 2.03 -0.81 3.70
CA SER A 231 1.28 -2.05 3.66
C SER A 231 -0.19 -1.79 3.32
N LEU A 232 -0.96 -2.86 3.17
CA LEU A 232 -2.40 -2.80 3.04
C LEU A 232 -3.03 -3.49 4.24
N MET A 233 -3.94 -2.82 4.92
CA MET A 233 -4.83 -3.47 5.88
C MET A 233 -6.19 -3.67 5.24
N CYS A 234 -6.69 -4.89 5.26
CA CYS A 234 -7.92 -5.28 4.62
C CYS A 234 -9.04 -5.48 5.65
N PHE A 235 -10.22 -5.08 5.25
CA PHE A 235 -11.43 -5.08 6.07
C PHE A 235 -12.52 -5.83 5.31
N PRO A 236 -13.21 -6.80 5.92
CA PRO A 236 -14.26 -7.53 5.24
C PRO A 236 -15.41 -6.58 4.85
N VAL A 237 -15.87 -6.75 3.62
CA VAL A 237 -17.01 -6.02 3.05
C VAL A 237 -17.92 -6.96 2.30
N SER A 238 -19.17 -6.55 2.09
CA SER A 238 -20.12 -7.29 1.26
C SER A 238 -20.56 -6.42 0.09
N THR A 239 -20.26 -6.87 -1.13
CA THR A 239 -20.70 -6.24 -2.38
C THR A 239 -21.68 -7.12 -3.14
N PRO A 240 -22.41 -6.58 -4.14
CA PRO A 240 -23.19 -7.40 -5.05
C PRO A 240 -22.34 -8.47 -5.76
N PRO A 241 -22.94 -9.61 -6.15
CA PRO A 241 -22.24 -10.67 -6.85
C PRO A 241 -21.64 -10.21 -8.17
N ILE A 242 -20.39 -10.59 -8.44
CA ILE A 242 -19.72 -10.40 -9.71
C ILE A 242 -19.90 -11.66 -10.56
N ARG A 243 -20.44 -11.50 -11.77
CA ARG A 243 -20.64 -12.59 -12.73
C ARG A 243 -19.87 -12.26 -14.01
N LYS A 244 -18.55 -12.07 -13.88
CA LYS A 244 -17.67 -11.74 -15.00
C LYS A 244 -16.53 -12.74 -15.08
N ILE A 245 -16.17 -13.10 -16.29
CA ILE A 245 -14.93 -13.81 -16.58
C ILE A 245 -13.85 -12.76 -16.79
N VAL A 246 -12.70 -12.96 -16.18
CA VAL A 246 -11.60 -12.02 -16.20
C VAL A 246 -10.36 -12.71 -16.76
N TRP A 247 -9.71 -12.12 -17.72
CA TRP A 247 -8.41 -12.59 -18.20
C TRP A 247 -7.32 -11.82 -17.47
N THR A 248 -6.32 -12.54 -16.99
CA THR A 248 -5.16 -11.93 -16.32
C THR A 248 -3.86 -12.50 -16.85
N LYS A 249 -2.81 -11.70 -16.73
CA LYS A 249 -1.42 -12.09 -17.01
C LYS A 249 -0.51 -11.53 -15.93
N ASN A 250 0.35 -12.36 -15.43
CA ASN A 250 1.38 -12.03 -14.44
C ASN A 250 2.55 -13.01 -14.55
N GLN A 251 3.52 -12.91 -13.68
CA GLN A 251 4.72 -13.75 -13.70
C GLN A 251 4.48 -15.25 -13.44
N PHE A 252 3.26 -15.65 -13.08
CA PHE A 252 2.86 -17.07 -13.01
C PHE A 252 2.17 -17.54 -14.30
N GLY A 253 2.18 -16.69 -15.33
CA GLY A 253 1.59 -16.99 -16.63
C GLY A 253 0.36 -16.15 -16.96
N ARG A 254 -0.47 -16.69 -17.83
CA ARG A 254 -1.73 -16.08 -18.26
C ARG A 254 -2.86 -17.07 -18.13
N GLY A 255 -4.03 -16.56 -17.81
CA GLY A 255 -5.18 -17.44 -17.62
C GLY A 255 -6.47 -16.68 -17.40
N THR A 256 -7.48 -17.44 -17.03
CA THR A 256 -8.82 -16.95 -16.75
C THR A 256 -9.06 -17.00 -15.26
N VAL A 257 -9.60 -15.92 -14.72
CA VAL A 257 -9.98 -15.79 -13.31
C VAL A 257 -11.50 -15.66 -13.23
N TYR A 258 -12.07 -16.34 -12.27
CA TYR A 258 -13.50 -16.37 -11.97
C TYR A 258 -13.70 -15.79 -10.58
N PRO A 259 -14.00 -14.49 -10.44
CA PRO A 259 -14.38 -13.93 -9.15
C PRO A 259 -15.63 -14.63 -8.63
N THR A 260 -15.57 -15.09 -7.39
CA THR A 260 -16.72 -15.71 -6.75
C THR A 260 -17.60 -14.62 -6.14
N ALA A 261 -18.80 -14.62 -6.51
CA ALA A 261 -20.01 -13.93 -6.05
C ALA A 261 -19.92 -12.56 -5.36
N LYS A 262 -18.91 -12.22 -4.52
CA LYS A 262 -18.93 -10.99 -3.69
C LYS A 262 -17.54 -10.40 -3.55
N GLY A 263 -17.46 -9.07 -3.45
CA GLY A 263 -16.28 -8.41 -2.92
C GLY A 263 -16.20 -8.69 -1.43
N GLU A 264 -15.06 -9.17 -0.99
CA GLU A 264 -14.91 -9.67 0.37
C GLU A 264 -14.03 -8.78 1.23
N GLU A 265 -13.10 -8.05 0.59
CA GLU A 265 -12.15 -7.23 1.32
C GLU A 265 -11.98 -5.84 0.68
N LEU A 266 -12.05 -4.81 1.50
CA LEU A 266 -11.60 -3.46 1.18
C LEU A 266 -10.24 -3.24 1.81
N CYS A 267 -9.19 -3.13 1.01
CA CYS A 267 -7.82 -2.96 1.48
C CYS A 267 -7.37 -1.50 1.37
N LEU A 268 -6.73 -1.00 2.41
CA LEU A 268 -6.38 0.40 2.61
C LEU A 268 -4.88 0.54 2.86
N PRO A 269 -4.22 1.56 2.27
CA PRO A 269 -2.85 1.88 2.64
C PRO A 269 -2.68 2.04 4.14
N THR A 270 -1.69 1.36 4.70
CA THR A 270 -1.46 1.24 6.15
C THR A 270 0.03 1.29 6.44
N VAL A 271 0.41 1.92 7.54
CA VAL A 271 1.79 1.98 8.06
C VAL A 271 1.89 1.05 9.27
N LEU A 272 3.02 0.34 9.36
CA LEU A 272 3.47 -0.43 10.53
C LEU A 272 4.46 0.39 11.33
#